data_af9e0e6180215325b15132bcc649977d
#
_entry.id   af9e0e6180215325b15132bcc649977d
#
_cell.length_a   1.000
_cell.length_b   1.000
_cell.length_c   1.000
_cell.angle_alpha   90.00
_cell.angle_beta   90.00
_cell.angle_gamma   90.00
#
_symmetry.space_group_name_H-M   'P 1'
#
loop_
_entity.id
_entity.type
_entity.pdbx_description
1 polymer ?
#
loop_
_entity_poly.entity_id
_entity_poly.type
_entity_poly.pdbx_seq_one_letter_code
_entity_poly.pdbx_strand_id
1 'polypeptide(L)'
;MTKKLSIVRFKPKPEHFDEFVQLLKARHESDPAMSDTKIMTTEEEVVGIVVRDTKIFSENVQSGVEYLNTVRHMLQEYDPVNRHTIPMTGDLIE
;
A
#
# COMPACT_ATOMS: atom_id res chain seq x y z
N MET A 1 13.71 -9.38 17.54
CA MET A 1 13.05 -9.52 16.24
C MET A 1 12.84 -8.15 15.62
N THR A 2 13.08 -8.05 14.32
CA THR A 2 12.91 -6.78 13.64
C THR A 2 11.58 -6.76 12.87
N LYS A 3 11.02 -5.57 12.78
CA LYS A 3 9.82 -5.32 11.99
C LYS A 3 10.10 -4.27 10.94
N LYS A 4 9.38 -4.37 9.82
CA LYS A 4 9.44 -3.38 8.75
C LYS A 4 8.18 -2.54 8.77
N LEU A 5 8.36 -1.22 8.64
CA LEU A 5 7.28 -0.28 8.42
C LEU A 5 7.29 0.09 6.95
N SER A 6 6.18 -0.13 6.28
CA SER A 6 6.02 0.22 4.87
C SER A 6 4.96 1.29 4.71
N ILE A 7 5.29 2.30 3.92
CA ILE A 7 4.36 3.36 3.54
C ILE A 7 4.28 3.31 2.02
N VAL A 8 3.06 3.22 1.48
CA VAL A 8 2.86 3.23 0.03
C VAL A 8 1.84 4.32 -0.30
N ARG A 9 2.24 5.24 -1.16
CA ARG A 9 1.38 6.33 -1.61
C ARG A 9 0.76 5.95 -2.94
N PHE A 10 -0.55 6.21 -3.05
CA PHE A 10 -1.32 6.00 -4.28
C PHE A 10 -2.03 7.31 -4.63
N LYS A 11 -2.24 7.54 -5.92
CA LYS A 11 -2.96 8.73 -6.39
C LYS A 11 -4.13 8.27 -7.27
N PRO A 12 -5.27 7.88 -6.65
CA PRO A 12 -6.41 7.40 -7.42
C PRO A 12 -6.97 8.49 -8.32
N LYS A 13 -7.51 8.07 -9.45
CA LYS A 13 -8.31 8.97 -10.29
C LYS A 13 -9.52 9.42 -9.49
N PRO A 14 -9.98 10.68 -9.62
CA PRO A 14 -11.10 11.18 -8.81
C PRO A 14 -12.34 10.30 -8.84
N GLU A 15 -12.69 9.74 -10.00
CA GLU A 15 -13.85 8.88 -10.15
C GLU A 15 -13.72 7.52 -9.48
N HIS A 16 -12.49 7.14 -9.11
CA HIS A 16 -12.20 5.86 -8.45
C HIS A 16 -11.72 6.02 -7.01
N PHE A 17 -11.68 7.24 -6.49
CA PHE A 17 -11.06 7.51 -5.18
C PHE A 17 -11.70 6.68 -4.06
N ASP A 18 -13.02 6.78 -3.90
CA ASP A 18 -13.71 6.08 -2.82
C ASP A 18 -13.66 4.57 -2.99
N GLU A 19 -13.80 4.11 -4.23
CA GLU A 19 -13.71 2.69 -4.55
C GLU A 19 -12.33 2.14 -4.17
N PHE A 20 -11.27 2.86 -4.50
CA PHE A 20 -9.91 2.45 -4.19
C PHE A 20 -9.70 2.34 -2.67
N VAL A 21 -10.20 3.31 -1.91
CA VAL A 21 -10.10 3.28 -0.44
C VAL A 21 -10.75 2.01 0.11
N GLN A 22 -11.94 1.67 -0.37
CA GLN A 22 -12.64 0.47 0.10
C GLN A 22 -11.89 -0.81 -0.27
N LEU A 23 -11.32 -0.87 -1.47
CA LEU A 23 -10.55 -2.05 -1.88
C LEU A 23 -9.28 -2.21 -1.06
N LEU A 24 -8.57 -1.11 -0.78
CA LEU A 24 -7.36 -1.17 0.04
C LEU A 24 -7.69 -1.58 1.47
N LYS A 25 -8.78 -1.05 2.02
CA LYS A 25 -9.23 -1.43 3.35
C LYS A 25 -9.56 -2.92 3.43
N ALA A 26 -10.28 -3.43 2.43
CA ALA A 26 -10.63 -4.85 2.37
C ALA A 26 -9.37 -5.73 2.28
N ARG A 27 -8.38 -5.30 1.51
CA ARG A 27 -7.12 -6.04 1.41
C ARG A 27 -6.40 -6.09 2.76
N HIS A 28 -6.32 -4.97 3.48
CA HIS A 28 -5.69 -4.94 4.79
C HIS A 28 -6.40 -5.86 5.78
N GLU A 29 -7.73 -5.87 5.76
CA GLU A 29 -8.53 -6.69 6.67
C GLU A 29 -8.44 -8.18 6.34
N SER A 30 -8.24 -8.55 5.09
CA SER A 30 -8.26 -9.94 4.65
C SER A 30 -6.93 -10.67 4.78
N ASP A 31 -5.82 -9.94 4.97
CA ASP A 31 -4.49 -10.53 5.01
C ASP A 31 -4.00 -10.61 6.45
N PRO A 32 -3.92 -11.83 7.04
CA PRO A 32 -3.46 -11.99 8.42
C PRO A 32 -2.01 -11.55 8.64
N ALA A 33 -1.21 -11.48 7.58
CA ALA A 33 0.17 -10.98 7.69
C ALA A 33 0.20 -9.46 7.89
N MET A 34 -0.89 -8.76 7.59
CA MET A 34 -1.02 -7.32 7.79
C MET A 34 -1.73 -7.04 9.10
N SER A 35 -1.07 -7.32 10.22
CA SER A 35 -1.68 -7.26 11.54
C SER A 35 -1.79 -5.85 12.10
N ASP A 36 -0.98 -4.92 11.62
CA ASP A 36 -1.01 -3.53 12.08
C ASP A 36 -0.99 -2.63 10.85
N THR A 37 -2.16 -2.13 10.49
CA THR A 37 -2.34 -1.36 9.26
C THR A 37 -3.12 -0.09 9.54
N LYS A 38 -2.83 0.94 8.75
CA LYS A 38 -3.57 2.20 8.77
C LYS A 38 -3.69 2.72 7.35
N ILE A 39 -4.74 3.49 7.11
CA ILE A 39 -4.95 4.16 5.84
C ILE A 39 -5.18 5.64 6.12
N MET A 40 -4.43 6.48 5.41
CA MET A 40 -4.59 7.92 5.47
C MET A 40 -5.01 8.42 4.10
N THR A 41 -5.91 9.39 4.07
CA THR A 41 -6.28 10.04 2.82
C THR A 41 -5.96 11.53 2.89
N THR A 42 -5.57 12.08 1.74
CA THR A 42 -5.47 13.52 1.54
C THR A 42 -6.44 13.89 0.43
N GLU A 43 -6.38 15.11 -0.08
CA GLU A 43 -7.28 15.51 -1.18
C GLU A 43 -7.08 14.67 -2.44
N GLU A 44 -5.86 14.25 -2.72
CA GLU A 44 -5.52 13.56 -3.96
C GLU A 44 -4.95 12.17 -3.77
N GLU A 45 -4.49 11.85 -2.57
CA GLU A 45 -3.75 10.61 -2.34
C GLU A 45 -4.39 9.72 -1.29
N VAL A 46 -4.13 8.43 -1.42
CA VAL A 46 -4.43 7.43 -0.40
C VAL A 46 -3.09 6.81 0.00
N VAL A 47 -2.84 6.74 1.30
CA VAL A 47 -1.57 6.24 1.83
C VAL A 47 -1.85 5.00 2.68
N GLY A 48 -1.24 3.88 2.31
CA GLY A 48 -1.31 2.66 3.11
C GLY A 48 -0.07 2.55 4.01
N ILE A 49 -0.29 2.23 5.27
CA ILE A 49 0.77 2.06 6.27
C ILE A 49 0.63 0.67 6.85
N VAL A 50 1.69 -0.13 6.76
CA VAL A 50 1.66 -1.53 7.20
C VAL A 50 2.93 -1.84 7.98
N VAL A 51 2.77 -2.50 9.13
CA VAL A 51 3.90 -3.01 9.92
C VAL A 51 3.88 -4.54 9.82
N ARG A 52 5.01 -5.13 9.46
CA ARG A 52 5.16 -6.59 9.33
C ARG A 52 6.49 -7.05 9.89
N ASP A 53 6.55 -8.31 10.30
CA ASP A 53 7.84 -8.94 10.57
C ASP A 53 8.68 -8.94 9.30
N THR A 54 9.99 -8.78 9.46
CA THR A 54 10.92 -8.75 8.32
C THR A 54 10.77 -9.98 7.42
N LYS A 55 10.62 -11.14 8.02
CA LYS A 55 10.45 -12.39 7.26
C LYS A 55 9.17 -12.37 6.42
N ILE A 56 8.05 -11.96 7.02
CA ILE A 56 6.76 -11.91 6.34
C ILE A 56 6.78 -10.87 5.22
N PHE A 57 7.45 -9.73 5.46
CA PHE A 57 7.59 -8.72 4.41
C PHE A 57 8.24 -9.29 3.16
N SER A 58 9.35 -10.02 3.30
CA SER A 58 10.06 -10.61 2.17
C SER A 58 9.18 -11.59 1.40
N GLU A 59 8.35 -12.36 2.11
CA GLU A 59 7.45 -13.34 1.49
C GLU A 59 6.28 -12.69 0.76
N ASN A 60 5.90 -11.46 1.14
CA ASN A 60 4.69 -10.80 0.62
C ASN A 60 4.94 -9.78 -0.49
N VAL A 61 6.20 -9.54 -0.89
CA VAL A 61 6.50 -8.54 -1.92
C VAL A 61 5.78 -8.86 -3.23
N GLN A 62 5.80 -10.12 -3.66
CA GLN A 62 5.15 -10.52 -4.90
C GLN A 62 3.63 -10.32 -4.83
N SER A 63 3.01 -10.63 -3.69
CA SER A 63 1.59 -10.42 -3.49
C SER A 63 1.22 -8.94 -3.64
N GLY A 64 2.06 -8.03 -3.14
CA GLY A 64 1.86 -6.60 -3.29
C GLY A 64 1.89 -6.16 -4.75
N VAL A 65 2.84 -6.67 -5.53
CA VAL A 65 2.93 -6.37 -6.96
C VAL A 65 1.70 -6.87 -7.71
N GLU A 66 1.25 -8.08 -7.40
CA GLU A 66 0.06 -8.65 -8.03
C GLU A 66 -1.19 -7.82 -7.73
N TYR A 67 -1.35 -7.39 -6.48
CA TYR A 67 -2.46 -6.51 -6.10
C TYR A 67 -2.40 -5.20 -6.88
N LEU A 68 -1.24 -4.57 -6.95
CA LEU A 68 -1.08 -3.33 -7.68
C LEU A 68 -1.53 -3.48 -9.14
N ASN A 69 -1.16 -4.59 -9.78
CA ASN A 69 -1.55 -4.83 -11.16
C ASN A 69 -3.06 -4.88 -11.34
N THR A 70 -3.82 -5.31 -10.31
CA THR A 70 -5.28 -5.36 -10.42
C THR A 70 -5.94 -3.99 -10.30
N VAL A 71 -5.25 -2.99 -9.72
CA VAL A 71 -5.85 -1.67 -9.45
C VAL A 71 -5.19 -0.53 -10.23
N ARG A 72 -4.19 -0.81 -11.09
CA ARG A 72 -3.50 0.24 -11.83
C ARG A 72 -4.43 1.13 -12.64
N HIS A 73 -5.49 0.57 -13.18
CA HIS A 73 -6.45 1.33 -13.98
C HIS A 73 -7.18 2.42 -13.20
N MET A 74 -7.19 2.32 -11.87
CA MET A 74 -7.81 3.31 -11.00
C MET A 74 -6.85 4.42 -10.59
N LEU A 75 -5.56 4.27 -10.90
CA LEU A 75 -4.50 5.14 -10.38
C LEU A 75 -3.93 6.04 -11.45
N GLN A 76 -3.51 7.25 -11.01
CA GLN A 76 -2.74 8.16 -11.84
C GLN A 76 -1.25 7.87 -11.63
N GLU A 77 -0.44 8.23 -12.62
CA GLU A 77 1.01 8.11 -12.50
C GLU A 77 1.57 9.35 -11.80
N TYR A 78 2.51 9.13 -10.88
CA TYR A 78 3.28 10.22 -10.25
C TYR A 78 4.33 10.76 -11.22
N ASP A 79 5.10 9.84 -11.81
CA ASP A 79 6.18 10.17 -12.73
C ASP A 79 6.59 8.91 -13.49
N PRO A 80 7.44 9.04 -14.56
CA PRO A 80 7.83 7.88 -15.37
C PRO A 80 8.63 6.81 -14.61
N VAL A 81 9.30 7.18 -13.51
CA VAL A 81 10.11 6.25 -12.74
C VAL A 81 9.29 5.50 -11.70
N ASN A 82 8.56 6.23 -10.86
CA ASN A 82 7.75 5.63 -9.80
C ASN A 82 6.41 5.10 -10.31
N ARG A 83 5.91 5.67 -11.37
CA ARG A 83 4.65 5.29 -12.00
C ARG A 83 3.48 5.45 -11.03
N HIS A 84 2.82 4.36 -10.64
CA HIS A 84 1.53 4.43 -9.93
C HIS A 84 1.64 4.44 -8.41
N THR A 85 2.84 4.21 -7.86
CA THR A 85 3.02 4.19 -6.42
C THR A 85 4.35 4.83 -6.02
N ILE A 86 4.38 5.38 -4.81
CA ILE A 86 5.63 5.83 -4.20
C ILE A 86 5.77 5.05 -2.90
N PRO A 87 6.52 3.93 -2.91
CA PRO A 87 6.70 3.12 -1.71
C PRO A 87 7.93 3.57 -0.93
N MET A 88 7.88 3.35 0.39
CA MET A 88 9.02 3.53 1.26
C MET A 88 8.94 2.50 2.36
N THR A 89 10.02 1.76 2.57
CA THR A 89 10.08 0.72 3.60
C THR A 89 11.36 0.85 4.38
N GLY A 90 11.26 0.76 5.68
CA GLY A 90 12.42 0.81 6.55
C GLY A 90 12.19 0.00 7.80
N ASP A 91 13.22 -0.06 8.64
CA ASP A 91 13.12 -0.77 9.92
C ASP A 91 12.32 0.07 10.91
N LEU A 92 11.40 -0.58 11.61
CA LEU A 92 10.65 0.07 12.67
C LEU A 92 11.54 0.24 13.90
N ILE A 93 11.65 1.46 14.39
CA ILE A 93 12.35 1.76 15.63
C ILE A 93 11.33 1.78 16.76
N GLU A 94 11.52 0.90 17.72
CA GLU A 94 10.60 0.76 18.85
C GLU A 94 11.16 1.36 20.15
#